data_8a985139bf163d84814614de1396cab5
#
_entry.id   8a985139bf163d84814614de1396cab5
#
_cell.length_a   1.000
_cell.length_b   1.000
_cell.length_c   1.000
_cell.angle_alpha   90.00
_cell.angle_beta   90.00
_cell.angle_gamma   90.00
#
_symmetry.space_group_name_H-M   'P 1'
#
loop_
_entity.id
_entity.type
_entity.pdbx_description
1 polymer ?
#
loop_
_entity_poly.entity_id
_entity_poly.type
_entity_poly.pdbx_seq_one_letter_code
_entity_poly.pdbx_strand_id
1 'polypeptide(L)'
;MKIVLVTGGSRGIGAAVVKKFAENGYTVIVNYNKSQDKARLLQKRLLASGHDVHLVQADVSCPEEVQAMFAFVKKYFKKIDVLVNNAGVWRGGTIDQVTESDYDFVNEVNAKGTFLCCKYALPLLKKSMSASVVNVSSIWGTKGASCESVYCMSKFAVVGLSLSLAEEWNQIPIAVNCVCPPIVRTDMCACYSDAEVADFCAENKVSEYTAEQVADDVFELATNGANGIVVQEGQLK
;
A
#
# COMPACT_ATOMS: atom_id res chain seq x y z
N MET A 1 -1.57 -18.80 13.25
CA MET A 1 -2.15 -18.21 12.03
C MET A 1 -1.62 -16.80 11.91
N LYS A 2 -1.01 -16.45 10.80
CA LYS A 2 -0.51 -15.09 10.51
C LYS A 2 -1.60 -14.29 9.79
N ILE A 3 -1.74 -13.03 10.13
CA ILE A 3 -2.83 -12.16 9.66
C ILE A 3 -2.22 -10.95 8.96
N VAL A 4 -2.66 -10.70 7.74
CA VAL A 4 -2.29 -9.49 6.98
C VAL A 4 -3.53 -8.64 6.69
N LEU A 5 -3.41 -7.33 6.85
CA LEU A 5 -4.39 -6.35 6.38
C LEU A 5 -3.78 -5.56 5.22
N VAL A 6 -4.49 -5.52 4.08
CA VAL A 6 -4.07 -4.80 2.87
C VAL A 6 -5.09 -3.72 2.56
N THR A 7 -4.67 -2.45 2.62
CA THR A 7 -5.54 -1.33 2.22
C THR A 7 -5.57 -1.18 0.70
N GLY A 8 -6.75 -0.83 0.14
CA GLY A 8 -6.93 -0.76 -1.31
C GLY A 8 -6.70 -2.10 -2.02
N GLY A 9 -6.97 -3.23 -1.33
CA GLY A 9 -6.64 -4.59 -1.80
C GLY A 9 -7.54 -5.17 -2.89
N SER A 10 -8.50 -4.40 -3.42
CA SER A 10 -9.51 -4.93 -4.36
C SER A 10 -9.06 -5.06 -5.81
N ARG A 11 -7.99 -4.38 -6.22
CA ARG A 11 -7.49 -4.32 -7.61
C ARG A 11 -6.01 -3.94 -7.68
N GLY A 12 -5.43 -4.02 -8.88
CA GLY A 12 -4.06 -3.60 -9.17
C GLY A 12 -3.03 -4.22 -8.22
N ILE A 13 -2.06 -3.45 -7.77
CA ILE A 13 -1.00 -3.88 -6.85
C ILE A 13 -1.60 -4.52 -5.59
N GLY A 14 -2.62 -3.88 -4.99
CA GLY A 14 -3.26 -4.41 -3.78
C GLY A 14 -3.82 -5.82 -3.96
N ALA A 15 -4.45 -6.11 -5.10
CA ALA A 15 -4.98 -7.45 -5.38
C ALA A 15 -3.87 -8.50 -5.58
N ALA A 16 -2.75 -8.13 -6.21
CA ALA A 16 -1.57 -8.99 -6.33
C ALA A 16 -0.96 -9.29 -4.95
N VAL A 17 -0.85 -8.26 -4.09
CA VAL A 17 -0.40 -8.42 -2.70
C VAL A 17 -1.33 -9.35 -1.92
N VAL A 18 -2.65 -9.15 -2.01
CA VAL A 18 -3.65 -10.03 -1.38
C VAL A 18 -3.46 -11.48 -1.81
N LYS A 19 -3.32 -11.73 -3.12
CA LYS A 19 -3.09 -13.06 -3.68
C LYS A 19 -1.78 -13.65 -3.14
N LYS A 20 -0.68 -12.89 -3.18
CA LYS A 20 0.63 -13.35 -2.70
C LYS A 20 0.60 -13.80 -1.25
N PHE A 21 0.00 -13.01 -0.34
CA PHE A 21 -0.12 -13.41 1.06
C PHE A 21 -1.06 -14.60 1.27
N ALA A 22 -2.18 -14.67 0.55
CA ALA A 22 -3.12 -15.80 0.63
C ALA A 22 -2.44 -17.12 0.21
N GLU A 23 -1.70 -17.13 -0.90
CA GLU A 23 -0.96 -18.29 -1.39
C GLU A 23 0.18 -18.72 -0.44
N ASN A 24 0.64 -17.82 0.44
CA ASN A 24 1.62 -18.11 1.48
C ASN A 24 0.99 -18.40 2.86
N GLY A 25 -0.30 -18.74 2.89
CA GLY A 25 -0.98 -19.25 4.09
C GLY A 25 -1.36 -18.22 5.15
N TYR A 26 -1.43 -16.93 4.76
CA TYR A 26 -1.95 -15.89 5.65
C TYR A 26 -3.48 -15.83 5.60
N THR A 27 -4.11 -15.53 6.72
CA THR A 27 -5.46 -14.95 6.72
C THR A 27 -5.36 -13.52 6.22
N VAL A 28 -6.05 -13.20 5.13
CA VAL A 28 -5.95 -11.90 4.47
C VAL A 28 -7.21 -11.07 4.72
N ILE A 29 -7.04 -9.88 5.28
CA ILE A 29 -8.10 -8.88 5.43
C ILE A 29 -7.92 -7.85 4.32
N VAL A 30 -8.87 -7.79 3.41
CA VAL A 30 -8.87 -6.91 2.23
C VAL A 30 -9.70 -5.68 2.55
N ASN A 31 -9.06 -4.54 2.70
CA ASN A 31 -9.79 -3.27 2.74
C ASN A 31 -10.05 -2.76 1.33
N TYR A 32 -11.24 -2.22 1.13
CA TYR A 32 -11.67 -1.49 -0.07
C TYR A 32 -12.57 -0.31 0.31
N ASN A 33 -12.62 0.72 -0.52
CA ASN A 33 -13.57 1.83 -0.37
C ASN A 33 -14.77 1.64 -1.30
N LYS A 34 -14.63 1.94 -2.61
CA LYS A 34 -15.74 1.96 -3.59
C LYS A 34 -15.84 0.70 -4.46
N SER A 35 -14.76 -0.08 -4.59
CA SER A 35 -14.66 -1.20 -5.53
C SER A 35 -15.16 -2.53 -4.94
N GLN A 36 -16.39 -2.56 -4.40
CA GLN A 36 -16.97 -3.71 -3.73
C GLN A 36 -17.03 -4.96 -4.63
N ASP A 37 -17.47 -4.80 -5.88
CA ASP A 37 -17.64 -5.94 -6.80
C ASP A 37 -16.28 -6.58 -7.12
N LYS A 38 -15.24 -5.77 -7.34
CA LYS A 38 -13.87 -6.27 -7.54
C LYS A 38 -13.37 -7.00 -6.30
N ALA A 39 -13.60 -6.45 -5.10
CA ALA A 39 -13.22 -7.08 -3.84
C ALA A 39 -13.93 -8.43 -3.64
N ARG A 40 -15.24 -8.49 -3.87
CA ARG A 40 -16.03 -9.75 -3.77
C ARG A 40 -15.59 -10.79 -4.78
N LEU A 41 -15.30 -10.38 -6.02
CA LEU A 41 -14.81 -11.30 -7.05
C LEU A 41 -13.44 -11.90 -6.67
N LEU A 42 -12.52 -11.07 -6.18
CA LEU A 42 -11.21 -11.51 -5.69
C LEU A 42 -11.38 -12.48 -4.52
N GLN A 43 -12.17 -12.12 -3.51
CA GLN A 43 -12.46 -12.98 -2.37
C GLN A 43 -13.03 -14.34 -2.79
N LYS A 44 -14.05 -14.34 -3.68
CA LYS A 44 -14.68 -15.58 -4.16
C LYS A 44 -13.66 -16.51 -4.82
N ARG A 45 -12.77 -15.97 -5.65
CA ARG A 45 -11.71 -16.76 -6.32
C ARG A 45 -10.74 -17.38 -5.30
N LEU A 46 -10.28 -16.59 -4.34
CA LEU A 46 -9.32 -17.06 -3.34
C LEU A 46 -9.94 -18.07 -2.37
N LEU A 47 -11.19 -17.85 -1.93
CA LEU A 47 -11.93 -18.83 -1.11
C LEU A 47 -12.14 -20.15 -1.86
N ALA A 48 -12.44 -20.13 -3.16
CA ALA A 48 -12.57 -21.33 -3.99
C ALA A 48 -11.25 -22.11 -4.12
N SER A 49 -10.11 -21.42 -3.97
CA SER A 49 -8.78 -22.04 -3.92
C SER A 49 -8.34 -22.43 -2.50
N GLY A 50 -9.23 -22.36 -1.51
CA GLY A 50 -8.96 -22.80 -0.14
C GLY A 50 -8.25 -21.76 0.76
N HIS A 51 -8.12 -20.51 0.31
CA HIS A 51 -7.48 -19.46 1.09
C HIS A 51 -8.47 -18.72 1.99
N ASP A 52 -8.01 -18.23 3.13
CA ASP A 52 -8.82 -17.51 4.13
C ASP A 52 -8.76 -15.99 3.88
N VAL A 53 -9.85 -15.43 3.35
CA VAL A 53 -9.91 -14.02 2.89
C VAL A 53 -11.19 -13.34 3.38
N HIS A 54 -11.03 -12.20 4.03
CA HIS A 54 -12.11 -11.40 4.61
C HIS A 54 -12.12 -9.99 4.01
N LEU A 55 -13.30 -9.41 3.86
CA LEU A 55 -13.48 -8.06 3.33
C LEU A 55 -13.84 -7.09 4.44
N VAL A 56 -13.30 -5.88 4.38
CA VAL A 56 -13.70 -4.76 5.22
C VAL A 56 -13.77 -3.49 4.39
N GLN A 57 -14.92 -2.83 4.40
CA GLN A 57 -15.09 -1.55 3.70
C GLN A 57 -14.68 -0.41 4.64
N ALA A 58 -13.81 0.47 4.18
CA ALA A 58 -13.48 1.73 4.83
C ALA A 58 -12.77 2.67 3.85
N ASP A 59 -13.09 3.95 3.91
CA ASP A 59 -12.29 5.02 3.33
C ASP A 59 -11.13 5.35 4.28
N VAL A 60 -9.89 5.15 3.80
CA VAL A 60 -8.70 5.39 4.62
C VAL A 60 -8.47 6.87 4.95
N SER A 61 -9.10 7.81 4.20
CA SER A 61 -9.05 9.24 4.47
C SER A 61 -9.97 9.67 5.62
N CYS A 62 -10.96 8.82 5.98
CA CYS A 62 -11.95 9.08 7.03
C CYS A 62 -11.50 8.43 8.36
N PRO A 63 -11.14 9.22 9.39
CA PRO A 63 -10.66 8.68 10.67
C PRO A 63 -11.65 7.73 11.36
N GLU A 64 -12.95 8.01 11.27
CA GLU A 64 -14.01 7.22 11.89
C GLU A 64 -14.13 5.85 11.24
N GLU A 65 -14.04 5.79 9.89
CA GLU A 65 -14.09 4.53 9.14
C GLU A 65 -12.83 3.70 9.38
N VAL A 66 -11.66 4.32 9.46
CA VAL A 66 -10.40 3.64 9.81
C VAL A 66 -10.49 3.06 11.23
N GLN A 67 -11.00 3.82 12.21
CA GLN A 67 -11.20 3.31 13.58
C GLN A 67 -12.17 2.12 13.59
N ALA A 68 -13.28 2.21 12.86
CA ALA A 68 -14.26 1.13 12.75
C ALA A 68 -13.64 -0.14 12.11
N MET A 69 -12.82 0.04 11.06
CA MET A 69 -12.07 -1.05 10.43
C MET A 69 -11.15 -1.76 11.43
N PHE A 70 -10.34 -1.02 12.19
CA PHE A 70 -9.45 -1.63 13.18
C PHE A 70 -10.21 -2.19 14.40
N ALA A 71 -11.36 -1.64 14.77
CA ALA A 71 -12.25 -2.23 15.77
C ALA A 71 -12.81 -3.59 15.30
N PHE A 72 -13.20 -3.71 14.03
CA PHE A 72 -13.57 -4.98 13.41
C PHE A 72 -12.42 -5.99 13.48
N VAL A 73 -11.21 -5.60 13.06
CA VAL A 73 -10.03 -6.48 13.12
C VAL A 73 -9.74 -6.91 14.56
N LYS A 74 -9.80 -5.99 15.52
CA LYS A 74 -9.63 -6.30 16.95
C LYS A 74 -10.65 -7.32 17.45
N LYS A 75 -11.90 -7.17 17.03
CA LYS A 75 -13.00 -8.06 17.47
C LYS A 75 -12.82 -9.48 16.97
N TYR A 76 -12.50 -9.66 15.68
CA TYR A 76 -12.53 -10.97 15.03
C TYR A 76 -11.17 -11.66 14.96
N PHE A 77 -10.07 -10.90 14.83
CA PHE A 77 -8.73 -11.42 14.55
C PHE A 77 -7.73 -11.22 15.69
N LYS A 78 -7.99 -10.27 16.61
CA LYS A 78 -7.22 -10.00 17.84
C LYS A 78 -5.85 -9.37 17.62
N LYS A 79 -5.17 -9.61 16.51
CA LYS A 79 -3.83 -9.11 16.15
C LYS A 79 -3.71 -8.82 14.66
N ILE A 80 -2.62 -8.18 14.27
CA ILE A 80 -2.15 -8.06 12.88
C ILE A 80 -0.67 -8.42 12.89
N ASP A 81 -0.25 -9.30 11.98
CA ASP A 81 1.17 -9.64 11.79
C ASP A 81 1.79 -8.79 10.67
N VAL A 82 1.00 -8.45 9.65
CA VAL A 82 1.46 -7.56 8.56
C VAL A 82 0.37 -6.52 8.23
N LEU A 83 0.78 -5.27 8.14
CA LEU A 83 -0.04 -4.19 7.57
C LEU A 83 0.59 -3.74 6.24
N VAL A 84 -0.18 -3.79 5.15
CA VAL A 84 0.24 -3.23 3.87
C VAL A 84 -0.63 -2.02 3.55
N ASN A 85 -0.02 -0.84 3.62
CA ASN A 85 -0.66 0.42 3.23
C ASN A 85 -0.46 0.66 1.74
N ASN A 86 -1.41 0.18 0.94
CA ASN A 86 -1.37 0.27 -0.52
C ASN A 86 -2.44 1.22 -1.08
N ALA A 87 -3.48 1.56 -0.33
CA ALA A 87 -4.51 2.50 -0.80
C ALA A 87 -3.89 3.81 -1.27
N GLY A 88 -4.25 4.24 -2.47
CA GLY A 88 -3.72 5.45 -3.05
C GLY A 88 -4.54 5.92 -4.25
N VAL A 89 -4.43 7.22 -4.51
CA VAL A 89 -5.06 7.94 -5.62
C VAL A 89 -4.04 8.85 -6.27
N TRP A 90 -4.36 9.26 -7.50
CA TRP A 90 -3.51 10.14 -8.30
C TRP A 90 -4.34 11.30 -8.87
N ARG A 91 -3.71 12.45 -8.94
CA ARG A 91 -4.12 13.63 -9.72
C ARG A 91 -2.85 14.28 -10.25
N GLY A 92 -2.78 14.47 -11.55
CA GLY A 92 -1.69 15.16 -12.22
C GLY A 92 -2.13 16.48 -12.81
N GLY A 93 -1.17 17.33 -13.09
CA GLY A 93 -1.33 18.66 -13.70
C GLY A 93 -0.21 19.59 -13.29
N THR A 94 -0.03 20.67 -14.04
CA THR A 94 0.89 21.75 -13.66
C THR A 94 0.40 22.44 -12.40
N ILE A 95 1.27 23.12 -11.66
CA ILE A 95 0.94 23.72 -10.36
C ILE A 95 -0.20 24.74 -10.43
N ASP A 96 -0.38 25.39 -11.56
CA ASP A 96 -1.45 26.35 -11.84
C ASP A 96 -2.79 25.69 -12.25
N GLN A 97 -2.76 24.39 -12.61
CA GLN A 97 -3.94 23.62 -13.01
C GLN A 97 -4.50 22.78 -11.86
N VAL A 98 -3.62 22.31 -10.97
CA VAL A 98 -4.04 21.49 -9.81
C VAL A 98 -4.76 22.36 -8.80
N THR A 99 -5.98 21.97 -8.43
CA THR A 99 -6.80 22.67 -7.46
C THR A 99 -6.45 22.32 -6.02
N GLU A 100 -6.86 23.17 -5.06
CA GLU A 100 -6.76 22.87 -3.63
C GLU A 100 -7.54 21.59 -3.27
N SER A 101 -8.67 21.35 -3.92
CA SER A 101 -9.46 20.12 -3.75
C SER A 101 -8.72 18.87 -4.24
N ASP A 102 -7.92 18.98 -5.31
CA ASP A 102 -7.07 17.86 -5.77
C ASP A 102 -5.94 17.61 -4.78
N TYR A 103 -5.35 18.68 -4.23
CA TYR A 103 -4.36 18.59 -3.15
C TYR A 103 -4.93 17.86 -1.94
N ASP A 104 -6.08 18.30 -1.44
CA ASP A 104 -6.73 17.69 -0.27
C ASP A 104 -7.04 16.22 -0.53
N PHE A 105 -7.69 15.91 -1.67
CA PHE A 105 -8.05 14.55 -2.05
C PHE A 105 -6.84 13.60 -2.09
N VAL A 106 -5.75 14.01 -2.71
CA VAL A 106 -4.55 13.16 -2.85
C VAL A 106 -3.86 12.98 -1.49
N ASN A 107 -3.68 14.07 -0.73
CA ASN A 107 -2.98 13.98 0.55
C ASN A 107 -3.81 13.29 1.63
N GLU A 108 -5.13 13.47 1.64
CA GLU A 108 -6.01 12.78 2.58
C GLU A 108 -5.98 11.26 2.40
N VAL A 109 -5.97 10.77 1.16
CA VAL A 109 -5.89 9.33 0.90
C VAL A 109 -4.47 8.81 1.09
N ASN A 110 -3.48 9.40 0.40
CA ASN A 110 -2.14 8.82 0.31
C ASN A 110 -1.31 9.01 1.59
N ALA A 111 -1.28 10.23 2.13
CA ALA A 111 -0.44 10.58 3.29
C ALA A 111 -1.21 10.37 4.61
N LYS A 112 -2.33 11.08 4.80
CA LYS A 112 -3.14 10.99 6.01
C LYS A 112 -3.70 9.57 6.22
N GLY A 113 -4.20 8.93 5.15
CA GLY A 113 -4.72 7.55 5.21
C GLY A 113 -3.67 6.55 5.68
N THR A 114 -2.44 6.63 5.14
CA THR A 114 -1.31 5.79 5.58
C THR A 114 -0.99 6.04 7.06
N PHE A 115 -0.90 7.32 7.48
CA PHE A 115 -0.70 7.69 8.88
C PHE A 115 -1.78 7.13 9.79
N LEU A 116 -3.06 7.29 9.45
CA LEU A 116 -4.18 6.79 10.25
C LEU A 116 -4.13 5.26 10.38
N CYS A 117 -3.86 4.55 9.30
CA CYS A 117 -3.74 3.09 9.32
C CYS A 117 -2.57 2.64 10.22
N CYS A 118 -1.40 3.25 10.12
CA CYS A 118 -0.27 2.95 11.03
C CYS A 118 -0.65 3.22 12.49
N LYS A 119 -1.24 4.37 12.79
CA LYS A 119 -1.66 4.78 14.13
C LYS A 119 -2.64 3.80 14.76
N TYR A 120 -3.71 3.45 14.05
CA TYR A 120 -4.76 2.59 14.61
C TYR A 120 -4.43 1.09 14.54
N ALA A 121 -3.49 0.68 13.70
CA ALA A 121 -2.97 -0.68 13.68
C ALA A 121 -2.03 -0.99 14.85
N LEU A 122 -1.31 0.01 15.37
CA LEU A 122 -0.24 -0.17 16.38
C LEU A 122 -0.63 -1.06 17.56
N PRO A 123 -1.81 -0.91 18.19
CA PRO A 123 -2.20 -1.79 19.30
C PRO A 123 -2.39 -3.26 18.90
N LEU A 124 -2.65 -3.55 17.62
CA LEU A 124 -2.82 -4.90 17.08
C LEU A 124 -1.48 -5.49 16.60
N LEU A 125 -0.63 -4.65 16.01
CA LEU A 125 0.75 -5.02 15.63
C LEU A 125 1.57 -5.41 16.87
N LYS A 126 1.45 -4.67 17.98
CA LYS A 126 2.11 -5.00 19.26
C LYS A 126 1.71 -6.35 19.86
N LYS A 127 0.67 -7.01 19.35
CA LYS A 127 0.26 -8.36 19.77
C LYS A 127 0.89 -9.48 18.94
N SER A 128 1.58 -9.13 17.87
CA SER A 128 2.40 -10.08 17.12
C SER A 128 3.79 -10.19 17.76
N MET A 129 4.38 -11.36 17.66
CA MET A 129 5.77 -11.60 18.10
C MET A 129 6.79 -11.00 17.12
N SER A 130 6.38 -10.78 15.89
CA SER A 130 7.18 -10.17 14.82
C SER A 130 6.22 -9.58 13.81
N ALA A 131 5.92 -8.28 13.97
CA ALA A 131 5.04 -7.57 13.05
C ALA A 131 5.82 -6.82 11.99
N SER A 132 5.18 -6.57 10.85
CA SER A 132 5.75 -5.74 9.79
C SER A 132 4.71 -4.79 9.21
N VAL A 133 5.15 -3.58 8.87
CA VAL A 133 4.39 -2.61 8.09
C VAL A 133 5.14 -2.38 6.78
N VAL A 134 4.46 -2.52 5.67
CA VAL A 134 5.00 -2.16 4.34
C VAL A 134 4.11 -1.09 3.73
N ASN A 135 4.68 0.08 3.52
CA ASN A 135 4.00 1.20 2.89
C ASN A 135 4.33 1.23 1.39
N VAL A 136 3.30 1.37 0.54
CA VAL A 136 3.47 1.47 -0.91
C VAL A 136 3.50 2.94 -1.31
N SER A 137 4.71 3.44 -1.59
CA SER A 137 4.94 4.77 -2.12
C SER A 137 4.94 4.74 -3.66
N SER A 138 5.92 5.33 -4.29
CA SER A 138 6.17 5.41 -5.73
C SER A 138 7.62 5.84 -5.95
N ILE A 139 8.15 5.63 -7.14
CA ILE A 139 9.37 6.31 -7.61
C ILE A 139 9.29 7.83 -7.40
N TRP A 140 8.08 8.41 -7.51
CA TRP A 140 7.81 9.83 -7.22
C TRP A 140 7.77 10.18 -5.73
N GLY A 141 8.00 9.23 -4.85
CA GLY A 141 8.29 9.47 -3.43
C GLY A 141 9.78 9.64 -3.14
N THR A 142 10.66 9.52 -4.14
CA THR A 142 12.12 9.64 -3.99
C THR A 142 12.73 10.69 -4.93
N LYS A 143 11.99 11.14 -5.92
CA LYS A 143 12.36 12.23 -6.84
C LYS A 143 11.12 12.97 -7.34
N GLY A 144 11.31 14.22 -7.80
CA GLY A 144 10.24 15.02 -8.40
C GLY A 144 9.96 14.64 -9.85
N ALA A 145 8.74 14.98 -10.32
CA ALA A 145 8.33 14.85 -11.70
C ALA A 145 7.47 16.05 -12.14
N SER A 146 7.55 16.39 -13.42
CA SER A 146 6.69 17.42 -14.00
C SER A 146 5.23 16.99 -13.97
N CYS A 147 4.33 17.92 -13.71
CA CYS A 147 2.88 17.69 -13.61
C CYS A 147 2.44 16.73 -12.48
N GLU A 148 3.34 16.44 -11.53
CA GLU A 148 3.11 15.45 -10.45
C GLU A 148 3.30 16.05 -9.04
N SER A 149 3.31 17.38 -8.90
CA SER A 149 3.70 18.06 -7.65
C SER A 149 2.95 17.54 -6.43
N VAL A 150 1.63 17.46 -6.47
CA VAL A 150 0.80 17.03 -5.35
C VAL A 150 0.96 15.52 -5.08
N TYR A 151 1.04 14.71 -6.13
CA TYR A 151 1.26 13.28 -5.99
C TYR A 151 2.66 12.99 -5.41
N CYS A 152 3.71 13.64 -5.94
CA CYS A 152 5.06 13.55 -5.39
C CYS A 152 5.06 13.89 -3.89
N MET A 153 4.50 15.05 -3.49
CA MET A 153 4.40 15.45 -2.07
C MET A 153 3.80 14.34 -1.22
N SER A 154 2.68 13.76 -1.66
CA SER A 154 2.00 12.72 -0.90
C SER A 154 2.84 11.44 -0.77
N LYS A 155 3.62 11.09 -1.81
CA LYS A 155 4.46 9.89 -1.82
C LYS A 155 5.78 10.09 -1.07
N PHE A 156 6.36 11.31 -1.09
CA PHE A 156 7.47 11.67 -0.19
C PHE A 156 7.02 11.62 1.28
N ALA A 157 5.80 12.06 1.59
CA ALA A 157 5.25 11.98 2.95
C ALA A 157 5.16 10.51 3.43
N VAL A 158 4.79 9.57 2.56
CA VAL A 158 4.77 8.12 2.87
C VAL A 158 6.16 7.60 3.18
N VAL A 159 7.18 7.99 2.38
CA VAL A 159 8.59 7.61 2.64
C VAL A 159 9.07 8.18 3.98
N GLY A 160 8.86 9.49 4.21
CA GLY A 160 9.25 10.15 5.45
C GLY A 160 8.60 9.52 6.68
N LEU A 161 7.29 9.22 6.60
CA LEU A 161 6.57 8.50 7.66
C LEU A 161 7.17 7.12 7.90
N SER A 162 7.49 6.37 6.85
CA SER A 162 8.05 5.01 6.96
C SER A 162 9.38 5.01 7.70
N LEU A 163 10.31 5.90 7.32
CA LEU A 163 11.61 6.04 7.96
C LEU A 163 11.47 6.47 9.43
N SER A 164 10.60 7.44 9.71
CA SER A 164 10.36 7.92 11.08
C SER A 164 9.80 6.83 11.98
N LEU A 165 8.82 6.04 11.49
CA LEU A 165 8.24 4.94 12.26
C LEU A 165 9.22 3.77 12.44
N ALA A 166 10.10 3.52 11.48
CA ALA A 166 11.16 2.51 11.61
C ALA A 166 12.10 2.83 12.78
N GLU A 167 12.45 4.11 12.96
CA GLU A 167 13.25 4.57 14.10
C GLU A 167 12.43 4.57 15.40
N GLU A 168 11.20 5.08 15.38
CA GLU A 168 10.35 5.15 16.56
C GLU A 168 10.03 3.77 17.14
N TRP A 169 9.87 2.76 16.27
CA TRP A 169 9.48 1.41 16.68
C TRP A 169 10.64 0.41 16.75
N ASN A 170 11.88 0.85 16.61
CA ASN A 170 13.07 -0.02 16.62
C ASN A 170 13.26 -0.81 17.91
N GLN A 171 12.67 -0.38 19.04
CA GLN A 171 12.71 -1.05 20.34
C GLN A 171 11.55 -2.03 20.58
N ILE A 172 10.63 -2.17 19.63
CA ILE A 172 9.51 -3.12 19.69
C ILE A 172 9.56 -4.03 18.47
N PRO A 173 8.96 -5.24 18.52
CA PRO A 173 9.08 -6.21 17.42
C PRO A 173 8.18 -5.84 16.21
N ILE A 174 8.32 -4.62 15.70
CA ILE A 174 7.60 -4.11 14.53
C ILE A 174 8.60 -3.50 13.56
N ALA A 175 8.77 -4.12 12.41
CA ALA A 175 9.55 -3.56 11.30
C ALA A 175 8.67 -2.65 10.42
N VAL A 176 9.23 -1.56 9.90
CA VAL A 176 8.55 -0.65 8.98
C VAL A 176 9.42 -0.43 7.74
N ASN A 177 8.87 -0.74 6.58
CA ASN A 177 9.56 -0.61 5.29
C ASN A 177 8.67 0.10 4.26
N CYS A 178 9.26 0.53 3.16
CA CYS A 178 8.58 1.21 2.08
C CYS A 178 9.01 0.65 0.72
N VAL A 179 8.07 0.37 -0.16
CA VAL A 179 8.34 0.09 -1.57
C VAL A 179 8.00 1.31 -2.41
N CYS A 180 8.84 1.63 -3.38
CA CYS A 180 8.71 2.75 -4.30
C CYS A 180 8.67 2.25 -5.76
N PRO A 181 7.57 1.61 -6.19
CA PRO A 181 7.48 1.04 -7.52
C PRO A 181 7.64 2.11 -8.61
N PRO A 182 8.21 1.74 -9.77
CA PRO A 182 8.12 2.54 -10.98
C PRO A 182 6.70 2.48 -11.54
N ILE A 183 6.56 2.65 -12.86
CA ILE A 183 5.25 2.52 -13.48
C ILE A 183 4.77 1.07 -13.46
N VAL A 184 3.52 0.86 -13.05
CA VAL A 184 2.87 -0.45 -12.98
C VAL A 184 1.55 -0.39 -13.71
N ARG A 185 1.34 -1.28 -14.69
CA ARG A 185 0.10 -1.34 -15.49
C ARG A 185 -1.08 -1.73 -14.62
N THR A 186 -1.82 -0.73 -14.18
CA THR A 186 -3.04 -0.86 -13.38
C THR A 186 -4.10 0.11 -13.89
N ASP A 187 -5.31 0.04 -13.34
CA ASP A 187 -6.38 1.00 -13.65
C ASP A 187 -5.94 2.47 -13.45
N MET A 188 -4.95 2.73 -12.59
CA MET A 188 -4.43 4.08 -12.34
C MET A 188 -3.64 4.63 -13.53
N CYS A 189 -2.99 3.75 -14.29
CA CYS A 189 -2.18 4.08 -15.47
C CYS A 189 -2.91 3.80 -16.79
N ALA A 190 -4.22 3.51 -16.77
CA ALA A 190 -4.99 3.14 -17.96
C ALA A 190 -5.15 4.26 -18.99
N CYS A 191 -4.83 5.51 -18.62
CA CYS A 191 -4.83 6.66 -19.52
C CYS A 191 -3.57 6.76 -20.40
N TYR A 192 -2.49 6.05 -20.05
CA TYR A 192 -1.24 6.10 -20.78
C TYR A 192 -1.18 5.03 -21.87
N SER A 193 -0.74 5.42 -23.07
CA SER A 193 -0.44 4.52 -24.19
C SER A 193 0.85 3.73 -23.92
N ASP A 194 1.08 2.68 -24.71
CA ASP A 194 2.32 1.89 -24.64
C ASP A 194 3.56 2.73 -24.94
N ALA A 195 3.46 3.69 -25.86
CA ALA A 195 4.55 4.60 -26.22
C ALA A 195 4.89 5.51 -25.04
N GLU A 196 3.91 6.13 -24.39
CA GLU A 196 4.12 6.99 -23.21
C GLU A 196 4.75 6.22 -22.03
N VAL A 197 4.36 4.95 -21.83
CA VAL A 197 4.98 4.10 -20.82
C VAL A 197 6.43 3.76 -21.17
N ALA A 198 6.72 3.48 -22.45
CA ALA A 198 8.09 3.21 -22.91
C ALA A 198 8.98 4.44 -22.75
N ASP A 199 8.49 5.62 -23.14
CA ASP A 199 9.18 6.91 -22.98
C ASP A 199 9.46 7.20 -21.50
N PHE A 200 8.44 7.01 -20.62
CA PHE A 200 8.61 7.11 -19.18
C PHE A 200 9.72 6.22 -18.65
N CYS A 201 9.73 4.95 -19.05
CA CYS A 201 10.75 4.00 -18.63
C CYS A 201 12.15 4.41 -19.09
N ALA A 202 12.29 4.86 -20.34
CA ALA A 202 13.57 5.33 -20.90
C ALA A 202 14.11 6.57 -20.19
N GLU A 203 13.25 7.59 -20.00
CA GLU A 203 13.62 8.85 -19.33
C GLU A 203 14.03 8.65 -17.87
N ASN A 204 13.34 7.77 -17.17
CA ASN A 204 13.57 7.52 -15.75
C ASN A 204 14.59 6.41 -15.48
N LYS A 205 15.09 5.72 -16.52
CA LYS A 205 16.01 4.57 -16.45
C LYS A 205 15.47 3.46 -15.55
N VAL A 206 14.20 3.16 -15.70
CA VAL A 206 13.50 2.09 -14.99
C VAL A 206 12.81 1.14 -15.96
N SER A 207 12.47 -0.06 -15.50
CA SER A 207 11.63 -0.99 -16.25
C SER A 207 10.18 -0.83 -15.86
N GLU A 208 9.26 -1.23 -16.73
CA GLU A 208 7.88 -1.42 -16.36
C GLU A 208 7.76 -2.59 -15.38
N TYR A 209 7.10 -2.37 -14.22
CA TYR A 209 6.85 -3.42 -13.25
C TYR A 209 5.46 -4.01 -13.44
N THR A 210 5.33 -5.29 -13.12
CA THR A 210 4.02 -5.92 -12.94
C THR A 210 3.54 -5.74 -11.49
N ALA A 211 2.24 -5.87 -11.28
CA ALA A 211 1.67 -5.85 -9.93
C ALA A 211 2.18 -7.02 -9.07
N GLU A 212 2.50 -8.16 -9.71
CA GLU A 212 3.07 -9.34 -9.09
C GLU A 212 4.50 -9.09 -8.59
N GLN A 213 5.34 -8.40 -9.37
CA GLN A 213 6.71 -8.04 -8.93
C GLN A 213 6.65 -7.11 -7.70
N VAL A 214 5.75 -6.13 -7.69
CA VAL A 214 5.56 -5.29 -6.49
C VAL A 214 5.06 -6.11 -5.31
N ALA A 215 4.18 -7.08 -5.54
CA ALA A 215 3.70 -7.97 -4.49
C ALA A 215 4.81 -8.88 -3.93
N ASP A 216 5.77 -9.28 -4.77
CA ASP A 216 6.96 -10.03 -4.34
C ASP A 216 7.84 -9.17 -3.45
N ASP A 217 8.15 -7.93 -3.84
CA ASP A 217 8.92 -6.98 -3.04
C ASP A 217 8.24 -6.70 -1.68
N VAL A 218 6.91 -6.47 -1.69
CA VAL A 218 6.12 -6.26 -0.47
C VAL A 218 6.19 -7.47 0.45
N PHE A 219 6.05 -8.68 -0.10
CA PHE A 219 6.07 -9.92 0.67
C PHE A 219 7.47 -10.17 1.27
N GLU A 220 8.51 -9.96 0.49
CA GLU A 220 9.90 -10.10 0.96
C GLU A 220 10.18 -9.14 2.12
N LEU A 221 9.91 -7.83 1.98
CA LEU A 221 10.08 -6.85 3.05
C LEU A 221 9.24 -7.16 4.29
N ALA A 222 8.06 -7.73 4.11
CA ALA A 222 7.20 -8.11 5.23
C ALA A 222 7.72 -9.33 6.00
N THR A 223 8.63 -10.14 5.43
CA THR A 223 8.99 -11.46 5.97
C THR A 223 10.47 -11.67 6.22
N ASN A 224 11.35 -10.83 5.68
CA ASN A 224 12.82 -10.98 5.81
C ASN A 224 13.43 -10.37 7.09
N GLY A 225 12.61 -9.68 7.91
CA GLY A 225 13.07 -9.01 9.13
C GLY A 225 13.77 -7.67 8.92
N ALA A 226 13.81 -7.16 7.70
CA ALA A 226 14.36 -5.83 7.40
C ALA A 226 13.54 -4.72 8.06
N ASN A 227 14.23 -3.63 8.46
CA ASN A 227 13.60 -2.44 9.05
C ASN A 227 14.26 -1.17 8.49
N GLY A 228 13.45 -0.15 8.21
CA GLY A 228 13.92 1.13 7.67
C GLY A 228 14.35 1.09 6.20
N ILE A 229 13.98 0.05 5.47
CA ILE A 229 14.33 -0.10 4.06
C ILE A 229 13.33 0.65 3.18
N VAL A 230 13.87 1.47 2.27
CA VAL A 230 13.12 2.08 1.17
C VAL A 230 13.61 1.46 -0.13
N VAL A 231 12.78 0.61 -0.72
CA VAL A 231 13.14 -0.15 -1.94
C VAL A 231 12.65 0.58 -3.16
N GLN A 232 13.57 0.82 -4.09
CA GLN A 232 13.28 1.13 -5.48
C GLN A 232 13.50 -0.13 -6.34
N GLU A 233 13.11 -0.08 -7.62
CA GLU A 233 13.26 -1.19 -8.56
C GLU A 233 14.59 -1.97 -8.41
N GLY A 234 14.50 -3.28 -8.18
CA GLY A 234 15.64 -4.20 -8.22
C GLY A 234 16.66 -4.09 -7.09
N GLN A 235 16.43 -3.27 -6.07
CA GLN A 235 17.39 -3.08 -4.95
C GLN A 235 17.34 -4.18 -3.88
N LEU A 236 16.36 -5.08 -3.94
CA LEU A 236 16.29 -6.25 -3.03
C LEU A 236 17.06 -7.49 -3.54
N LYS A 237 17.81 -7.35 -4.63
CA LYS A 237 18.58 -8.46 -5.20
C LYS A 237 20.04 -8.40 -4.84
#